data_c4a56bf231dc5d0b710aebff7f0df5ac
#
_entry.id   c4a56bf231dc5d0b710aebff7f0df5ac
#
_cell.length_a   1.000
_cell.length_b   1.000
_cell.length_c   1.000
_cell.angle_alpha   90.00
_cell.angle_beta   90.00
_cell.angle_gamma   90.00
#
_symmetry.space_group_name_H-M   'P 1'
#
loop_
_entity.id
_entity.type
_entity.pdbx_description
1 polymer ?
#
loop_
_entity_poly.entity_id
_entity_poly.type
_entity_poly.pdbx_seq_one_letter_code
_entity_poly.pdbx_strand_id
1 'polypeptide(L)'
;SNGSIRLYDTSGVYTDDSVKIDLKQGLPRLRDRWLSKREDLQKLDDFTSVYSKLRLNDPALEALRFQPKNLPYKAKKGCEITQMALAKKGIITPEMEYVAIRENLAAGKKENSYITPEFVRQEVAAGRAVIPANPNHPEAEPMIIGSKFLVKINTNIGNSALSSDIEKEVEKSVWSSRWGGDTLMDLSTGKHIHETREWIIRNCPVPMGSVPVYQALEKVNGKAEDLTWEIFKDTLIEQCEQGVDYFTIHAGLLQKHIPYAAKRLTGIVSRGGSIMAKWITAHNQENFLYTHFDEICELLAQYDVAISIGDGLRPGSIHDANDEAQFGELETMGELTKLAWKHNVQVLIEGPGHVPMHKIKENMERQIEKCH
;
A
#
# COMPACT_ATOMS: atom_id res chain seq x y z
N SER A 1 26.52 25.04 16.78
CA SER A 1 25.18 24.69 16.35
C SER A 1 25.31 23.64 15.27
N ASN A 2 24.59 22.53 15.41
CA ASN A 2 24.48 21.56 14.37
C ASN A 2 23.76 22.21 13.17
N GLY A 3 24.25 21.97 11.93
CA GLY A 3 23.64 22.53 10.74
C GLY A 3 22.19 22.04 10.55
N SER A 4 21.39 22.76 9.77
CA SER A 4 20.04 22.33 9.40
C SER A 4 20.12 21.16 8.42
N ILE A 5 19.25 20.17 8.64
CA ILE A 5 19.03 19.05 7.71
C ILE A 5 17.72 19.32 6.97
N ARG A 6 17.76 19.23 5.65
CA ARG A 6 16.53 19.30 4.84
C ARG A 6 15.88 17.94 4.79
N LEU A 7 14.58 17.89 5.09
CA LEU A 7 13.76 16.70 5.02
C LEU A 7 12.85 16.77 3.79
N TYR A 8 12.43 15.61 3.28
CA TYR A 8 11.31 15.52 2.36
C TYR A 8 10.06 16.00 3.10
N ASP A 9 9.26 16.85 2.48
CA ASP A 9 8.07 17.43 3.12
C ASP A 9 6.84 17.24 2.23
N THR A 10 5.91 16.44 2.71
CA THR A 10 4.61 16.16 2.09
C THR A 10 3.45 16.81 2.85
N SER A 11 3.74 17.57 3.90
CA SER A 11 2.74 18.17 4.79
C SER A 11 2.10 19.46 4.25
N GLY A 12 2.61 20.02 3.14
CA GLY A 12 2.37 21.36 2.65
C GLY A 12 0.95 21.88 2.79
N VAL A 13 -0.06 21.12 2.35
CA VAL A 13 -1.47 21.51 2.42
C VAL A 13 -1.99 21.71 3.85
N TYR A 14 -1.40 21.06 4.84
CA TYR A 14 -1.81 21.14 6.25
C TYR A 14 -0.91 22.02 7.11
N THR A 15 0.17 22.55 6.57
CA THR A 15 1.14 23.42 7.25
C THR A 15 1.27 24.81 6.63
N ASP A 16 0.65 25.05 5.48
CA ASP A 16 0.59 26.37 4.83
C ASP A 16 -0.63 27.12 5.34
N ASP A 17 -0.41 28.15 6.14
CA ASP A 17 -1.47 28.99 6.73
C ASP A 17 -2.32 29.73 5.67
N SER A 18 -1.84 29.85 4.44
CA SER A 18 -2.58 30.45 3.32
C SER A 18 -3.63 29.50 2.73
N VAL A 19 -3.51 28.21 2.97
CA VAL A 19 -4.42 27.17 2.44
C VAL A 19 -5.48 26.84 3.49
N LYS A 20 -6.75 27.03 3.11
CA LYS A 20 -7.90 26.63 3.94
C LYS A 20 -8.47 25.33 3.42
N ILE A 21 -8.41 24.28 4.25
CA ILE A 21 -8.96 22.98 3.93
C ILE A 21 -10.32 22.79 4.63
N ASP A 22 -11.32 22.40 3.87
CA ASP A 22 -12.58 21.88 4.38
C ASP A 22 -12.57 20.36 4.24
N LEU A 23 -12.40 19.65 5.34
CA LEU A 23 -12.32 18.18 5.35
C LEU A 23 -13.58 17.52 4.79
N LYS A 24 -14.73 18.20 4.78
CA LYS A 24 -15.98 17.70 4.20
C LYS A 24 -15.97 17.72 2.67
N GLN A 25 -15.16 18.58 2.08
CA GLN A 25 -14.97 18.67 0.64
C GLN A 25 -13.75 17.88 0.16
N GLY A 26 -12.84 17.54 1.08
CA GLY A 26 -11.58 16.89 0.77
C GLY A 26 -10.53 17.82 0.17
N LEU A 27 -9.40 17.24 -0.18
CA LEU A 27 -8.28 17.93 -0.79
C LEU A 27 -8.51 18.22 -2.28
N PRO A 28 -7.83 19.23 -2.84
CA PRO A 28 -7.80 19.44 -4.29
C PRO A 28 -7.24 18.20 -5.03
N ARG A 29 -7.85 17.85 -6.13
CA ARG A 29 -7.49 16.71 -6.96
C ARG A 29 -6.32 17.08 -7.90
N LEU A 30 -5.11 17.07 -7.38
CA LEU A 30 -3.90 17.58 -8.05
C LEU A 30 -3.62 16.88 -9.38
N ARG A 31 -3.86 15.56 -9.47
CA ARG A 31 -3.53 14.75 -10.65
C ARG A 31 -4.65 14.69 -11.70
N ASP A 32 -5.83 15.27 -11.46
CA ASP A 32 -6.95 15.21 -12.42
C ASP A 32 -6.58 15.69 -13.82
N ARG A 33 -5.75 16.76 -13.93
CA ARG A 33 -5.28 17.27 -15.23
C ARG A 33 -4.39 16.28 -15.98
N TRP A 34 -3.66 15.44 -15.27
CA TRP A 34 -2.82 14.40 -15.89
C TRP A 34 -3.67 13.20 -16.29
N LEU A 35 -4.55 12.76 -15.37
CA LEU A 35 -5.43 11.61 -15.59
C LEU A 35 -6.40 11.82 -16.75
N SER A 36 -6.98 13.03 -16.89
CA SER A 36 -7.90 13.35 -17.97
C SER A 36 -7.27 13.32 -19.37
N LYS A 37 -5.94 13.40 -19.47
CA LYS A 37 -5.19 13.30 -20.73
C LYS A 37 -4.74 11.88 -21.07
N ARG A 38 -4.92 10.92 -20.17
CA ARG A 38 -4.50 9.54 -20.36
C ARG A 38 -5.52 8.78 -21.21
N GLU A 39 -5.07 8.37 -22.41
CA GLU A 39 -5.89 7.60 -23.35
C GLU A 39 -6.01 6.12 -22.98
N ASP A 40 -5.14 5.61 -22.11
CA ASP A 40 -5.09 4.24 -21.62
C ASP A 40 -6.03 3.97 -20.43
N LEU A 41 -6.61 5.03 -19.84
CA LEU A 41 -7.60 4.97 -18.77
C LEU A 41 -9.02 5.09 -19.29
N GLN A 42 -9.94 4.42 -18.63
CA GLN A 42 -11.39 4.63 -18.76
C GLN A 42 -12.00 4.97 -17.41
N LYS A 43 -12.88 5.96 -17.39
CA LYS A 43 -13.73 6.22 -16.24
C LYS A 43 -14.91 5.25 -16.29
N LEU A 44 -15.19 4.60 -15.18
CA LEU A 44 -16.32 3.67 -15.07
C LEU A 44 -17.61 4.44 -14.85
N ASP A 45 -18.73 3.87 -15.31
CA ASP A 45 -20.08 4.45 -15.12
C ASP A 45 -20.62 4.14 -13.71
N ASP A 46 -20.07 3.12 -13.03
CA ASP A 46 -20.41 2.73 -11.65
C ASP A 46 -19.26 1.94 -11.04
N PHE A 47 -19.29 1.73 -9.72
CA PHE A 47 -18.38 0.80 -9.04
C PHE A 47 -18.63 -0.62 -9.50
N THR A 48 -17.59 -1.45 -9.56
CA THR A 48 -17.71 -2.85 -9.97
C THR A 48 -17.76 -3.81 -8.79
N SER A 49 -17.18 -3.43 -7.63
CA SER A 49 -17.29 -4.21 -6.39
C SER A 49 -18.74 -4.37 -5.94
N VAL A 50 -19.09 -5.61 -5.60
CA VAL A 50 -20.42 -5.94 -5.06
C VAL A 50 -20.64 -5.27 -3.70
N TYR A 51 -19.61 -5.31 -2.85
CA TYR A 51 -19.68 -4.70 -1.52
C TYR A 51 -19.79 -3.18 -1.59
N SER A 52 -19.05 -2.51 -2.47
CA SER A 52 -19.20 -1.06 -2.69
C SER A 52 -20.65 -0.70 -3.04
N LYS A 53 -21.28 -1.44 -3.95
CA LYS A 53 -22.67 -1.21 -4.34
C LYS A 53 -23.64 -1.40 -3.17
N LEU A 54 -23.43 -2.44 -2.37
CA LEU A 54 -24.26 -2.66 -1.17
C LEU A 54 -24.14 -1.48 -0.20
N ARG A 55 -22.91 -1.02 0.09
CA ARG A 55 -22.67 0.12 1.00
C ARG A 55 -23.26 1.43 0.46
N LEU A 56 -23.13 1.68 -0.83
CA LEU A 56 -23.65 2.90 -1.47
C LEU A 56 -25.18 2.92 -1.56
N ASN A 57 -25.84 1.79 -1.59
CA ASN A 57 -27.29 1.68 -1.70
C ASN A 57 -28.00 1.54 -0.35
N ASP A 58 -27.27 1.41 0.76
CA ASP A 58 -27.86 1.30 2.11
C ASP A 58 -28.22 2.68 2.66
N PRO A 59 -29.52 3.02 2.81
CA PRO A 59 -29.93 4.34 3.31
C PRO A 59 -29.44 4.66 4.71
N ALA A 60 -29.18 3.63 5.54
CA ALA A 60 -28.70 3.82 6.91
C ALA A 60 -27.26 4.40 6.97
N LEU A 61 -26.52 4.29 5.86
CA LEU A 61 -25.12 4.76 5.75
C LEU A 61 -24.99 6.11 5.07
N GLU A 62 -26.09 6.73 4.63
CA GLU A 62 -26.05 7.98 3.87
C GLU A 62 -25.28 9.10 4.60
N ALA A 63 -25.52 9.24 5.91
CA ALA A 63 -24.86 10.24 6.74
C ALA A 63 -23.35 10.00 6.94
N LEU A 64 -22.86 8.78 6.70
CA LEU A 64 -21.45 8.41 6.86
C LEU A 64 -20.65 8.54 5.56
N ARG A 65 -21.31 8.69 4.41
CA ARG A 65 -20.63 8.72 3.10
C ARG A 65 -19.92 10.04 2.85
N PHE A 66 -18.75 9.97 2.26
CA PHE A 66 -18.08 11.14 1.70
C PHE A 66 -18.84 11.63 0.44
N GLN A 67 -18.97 12.96 0.30
CA GLN A 67 -19.58 13.58 -0.87
C GLN A 67 -18.61 14.62 -1.48
N PRO A 68 -18.54 14.77 -2.81
CA PRO A 68 -19.33 14.07 -3.84
C PRO A 68 -18.81 12.63 -4.14
N LYS A 69 -19.68 11.82 -4.72
CA LYS A 69 -19.31 10.47 -5.22
C LYS A 69 -18.31 10.60 -6.38
N ASN A 70 -17.15 9.97 -6.25
CA ASN A 70 -16.15 9.90 -7.30
C ASN A 70 -16.22 8.55 -8.02
N LEU A 71 -16.51 8.56 -9.33
CA LEU A 71 -16.50 7.36 -10.16
C LEU A 71 -15.06 6.98 -10.51
N PRO A 72 -14.71 5.68 -10.40
CA PRO A 72 -13.33 5.25 -10.52
C PRO A 72 -12.83 5.19 -11.96
N TYR A 73 -11.51 5.31 -12.10
CA TYR A 73 -10.76 4.99 -13.31
C TYR A 73 -10.25 3.56 -13.26
N LYS A 74 -10.10 2.97 -14.43
CA LYS A 74 -9.52 1.64 -14.64
C LYS A 74 -8.79 1.62 -15.98
N ALA A 75 -7.85 0.70 -16.17
CA ALA A 75 -7.22 0.44 -17.46
C ALA A 75 -8.26 0.11 -18.53
N LYS A 76 -8.14 0.69 -19.72
CA LYS A 76 -8.86 0.20 -20.89
C LYS A 76 -8.43 -1.22 -21.23
N LYS A 77 -9.31 -1.99 -21.82
CA LYS A 77 -9.01 -3.38 -22.23
C LYS A 77 -7.76 -3.43 -23.12
N GLY A 78 -6.77 -4.21 -22.69
CA GLY A 78 -5.51 -4.39 -23.43
C GLY A 78 -4.49 -3.27 -23.21
N CYS A 79 -4.76 -2.27 -22.35
CA CYS A 79 -3.80 -1.24 -21.99
C CYS A 79 -3.07 -1.58 -20.70
N GLU A 80 -1.79 -1.25 -20.64
CA GLU A 80 -0.95 -1.30 -19.45
C GLU A 80 -0.76 0.12 -18.93
N ILE A 81 -1.16 0.34 -17.69
CA ILE A 81 -1.25 1.69 -17.08
C ILE A 81 -0.26 1.91 -15.94
N THR A 82 0.39 0.85 -15.43
CA THR A 82 1.23 0.96 -14.24
C THR A 82 2.48 1.77 -14.50
N GLN A 83 2.96 2.47 -13.46
CA GLN A 83 4.22 3.22 -13.53
C GLN A 83 5.36 2.33 -14.02
N MET A 84 5.43 1.07 -13.58
CA MET A 84 6.45 0.12 -14.03
C MET A 84 6.30 -0.25 -15.51
N ALA A 85 5.09 -0.51 -16.01
CA ALA A 85 4.87 -0.81 -17.42
C ALA A 85 5.27 0.36 -18.31
N LEU A 86 4.86 1.56 -17.94
CA LEU A 86 5.20 2.79 -18.68
C LEU A 86 6.72 3.05 -18.65
N ALA A 87 7.35 2.86 -17.49
CA ALA A 87 8.79 2.98 -17.33
C ALA A 87 9.57 1.99 -18.20
N LYS A 88 9.15 0.72 -18.26
CA LYS A 88 9.75 -0.32 -19.12
C LYS A 88 9.60 0.01 -20.61
N LYS A 89 8.52 0.71 -21.00
CA LYS A 89 8.31 1.22 -22.38
C LYS A 89 9.12 2.47 -22.71
N GLY A 90 9.92 2.98 -21.78
CA GLY A 90 10.70 4.20 -21.95
C GLY A 90 9.89 5.49 -21.77
N ILE A 91 8.68 5.41 -21.23
CA ILE A 91 7.80 6.56 -21.03
C ILE A 91 8.09 7.19 -19.66
N ILE A 92 8.36 8.48 -19.66
CA ILE A 92 8.44 9.30 -18.43
C ILE A 92 7.04 9.85 -18.17
N THR A 93 6.48 9.52 -17.02
CA THR A 93 5.15 9.98 -16.61
C THR A 93 5.24 11.33 -15.87
N PRO A 94 4.14 12.10 -15.79
CA PRO A 94 4.10 13.30 -14.95
C PRO A 94 4.45 13.04 -13.50
N GLU A 95 4.09 11.86 -12.97
CA GLU A 95 4.46 11.42 -11.62
C GLU A 95 5.98 11.29 -11.46
N MET A 96 6.69 10.74 -12.46
CA MET A 96 8.16 10.63 -12.44
C MET A 96 8.84 12.01 -12.51
N GLU A 97 8.30 12.93 -13.32
CA GLU A 97 8.79 14.31 -13.37
C GLU A 97 8.59 15.04 -12.02
N TYR A 98 7.40 14.90 -11.44
CA TYR A 98 7.09 15.49 -10.15
C TYR A 98 8.01 14.97 -9.05
N VAL A 99 8.21 13.66 -8.98
CA VAL A 99 9.13 13.00 -8.03
C VAL A 99 10.55 13.53 -8.18
N ALA A 100 11.07 13.63 -9.40
CA ALA A 100 12.42 14.14 -9.63
C ALA A 100 12.59 15.58 -9.10
N ILE A 101 11.59 16.44 -9.29
CA ILE A 101 11.59 17.81 -8.80
C ILE A 101 11.59 17.81 -7.24
N ARG A 102 10.72 17.04 -6.62
CA ARG A 102 10.56 17.00 -5.16
C ARG A 102 11.81 16.46 -4.46
N GLU A 103 12.37 15.36 -4.96
CA GLU A 103 13.61 14.79 -4.40
C GLU A 103 14.79 15.78 -4.47
N ASN A 104 14.94 16.49 -5.58
CA ASN A 104 15.99 17.51 -5.73
C ASN A 104 15.76 18.72 -4.79
N LEU A 105 14.52 19.18 -4.63
CA LEU A 105 14.19 20.29 -3.72
C LEU A 105 14.51 19.93 -2.28
N ALA A 106 14.15 18.73 -1.83
CA ALA A 106 14.38 18.27 -0.47
C ALA A 106 15.86 17.97 -0.19
N ALA A 107 16.60 17.37 -1.13
CA ALA A 107 18.02 17.03 -0.97
C ALA A 107 18.96 18.23 -0.88
N GLY A 108 18.48 19.45 -1.20
CA GLY A 108 19.30 20.66 -1.22
C GLY A 108 20.46 20.56 -2.20
N LYS A 109 20.30 21.11 -3.40
CA LYS A 109 21.21 21.05 -4.56
C LYS A 109 22.69 21.00 -4.17
N LYS A 110 23.31 19.83 -4.33
CA LYS A 110 24.75 19.75 -4.64
C LYS A 110 24.85 19.58 -6.15
N GLU A 111 25.70 20.35 -6.77
CA GLU A 111 25.79 20.46 -8.26
C GLU A 111 25.93 19.13 -9.05
N ASN A 112 26.24 18.01 -8.40
CA ASN A 112 26.49 16.73 -9.03
C ASN A 112 25.52 15.60 -8.64
N SER A 113 24.40 15.88 -7.97
CA SER A 113 23.44 14.86 -7.55
C SER A 113 22.01 15.18 -8.01
N TYR A 114 21.85 15.38 -9.31
CA TYR A 114 20.53 15.59 -9.88
C TYR A 114 19.82 14.27 -10.11
N ILE A 115 18.70 14.07 -9.41
CA ILE A 115 17.71 13.04 -9.75
C ILE A 115 16.95 13.57 -10.97
N THR A 116 17.17 12.96 -12.13
CA THR A 116 16.45 13.30 -13.36
C THR A 116 15.20 12.44 -13.51
N PRO A 117 14.16 12.89 -14.26
CA PRO A 117 13.02 12.04 -14.58
C PRO A 117 13.41 10.71 -15.25
N GLU A 118 14.44 10.72 -16.09
CA GLU A 118 14.97 9.51 -16.71
C GLU A 118 15.62 8.57 -15.69
N PHE A 119 16.34 9.09 -14.70
CA PHE A 119 16.86 8.27 -13.60
C PHE A 119 15.74 7.63 -12.81
N VAL A 120 14.68 8.39 -12.47
CA VAL A 120 13.47 7.87 -11.82
C VAL A 120 12.85 6.75 -12.64
N ARG A 121 12.67 6.97 -13.95
CA ARG A 121 12.11 5.97 -14.86
C ARG A 121 12.95 4.67 -14.85
N GLN A 122 14.28 4.79 -14.91
CA GLN A 122 15.17 3.63 -14.91
C GLN A 122 15.10 2.82 -13.61
N GLU A 123 15.02 3.49 -12.45
CA GLU A 123 14.90 2.81 -11.16
C GLU A 123 13.54 2.10 -11.02
N VAL A 124 12.45 2.72 -11.48
CA VAL A 124 11.11 2.10 -11.51
C VAL A 124 11.06 0.93 -12.50
N ALA A 125 11.61 1.09 -13.70
CA ALA A 125 11.64 0.03 -14.72
C ALA A 125 12.41 -1.21 -14.25
N ALA A 126 13.45 -1.01 -13.44
CA ALA A 126 14.29 -2.06 -12.89
C ALA A 126 13.70 -2.70 -11.60
N GLY A 127 12.58 -2.20 -11.09
CA GLY A 127 11.96 -2.68 -9.85
C GLY A 127 12.66 -2.22 -8.56
N ARG A 128 13.66 -1.31 -8.65
CA ARG A 128 14.40 -0.83 -7.48
C ARG A 128 13.77 0.38 -6.80
N ALA A 129 12.70 0.92 -7.37
CA ALA A 129 11.93 2.01 -6.80
C ALA A 129 10.46 1.86 -7.13
N VAL A 130 9.60 2.39 -6.25
CA VAL A 130 8.15 2.29 -6.33
C VAL A 130 7.54 3.69 -6.24
N ILE A 131 6.64 4.00 -7.17
CA ILE A 131 5.78 5.19 -7.12
C ILE A 131 4.34 4.69 -6.92
N PRO A 132 3.82 4.60 -5.69
CA PRO A 132 2.43 4.25 -5.46
C PRO A 132 1.54 5.42 -5.90
N ALA A 133 0.73 5.22 -6.93
CA ALA A 133 -0.02 6.32 -7.55
C ALA A 133 -1.31 5.85 -8.24
N ASN A 134 -2.21 5.21 -7.47
CA ASN A 134 -3.51 4.80 -7.98
C ASN A 134 -4.23 6.00 -8.63
N PRO A 135 -4.73 5.89 -9.89
CA PRO A 135 -5.51 6.95 -10.54
C PRO A 135 -6.73 7.41 -9.74
N ASN A 136 -7.25 6.56 -8.85
CA ASN A 136 -8.43 6.85 -8.02
C ASN A 136 -8.09 7.61 -6.72
N HIS A 137 -6.83 7.97 -6.52
CA HIS A 137 -6.36 8.85 -5.44
C HIS A 137 -5.67 10.10 -6.02
N PRO A 138 -6.38 10.93 -6.79
CA PRO A 138 -5.80 12.10 -7.47
C PRO A 138 -5.41 13.22 -6.50
N GLU A 139 -5.81 13.18 -5.25
CA GLU A 139 -5.46 14.11 -4.18
C GLU A 139 -4.00 13.95 -3.72
N ALA A 140 -3.45 12.73 -3.83
CA ALA A 140 -2.09 12.44 -3.37
C ALA A 140 -1.02 13.08 -4.26
N GLU A 141 -0.01 13.65 -3.63
CA GLU A 141 1.23 14.05 -4.27
C GLU A 141 2.08 12.82 -4.60
N PRO A 142 2.57 12.66 -5.83
CA PRO A 142 3.46 11.56 -6.16
C PRO A 142 4.74 11.61 -5.35
N MET A 143 5.15 10.46 -4.82
CA MET A 143 6.44 10.27 -4.17
C MET A 143 7.04 8.93 -4.56
N ILE A 144 8.32 8.72 -4.28
CA ILE A 144 9.05 7.50 -4.60
C ILE A 144 9.69 6.88 -3.36
N ILE A 145 9.64 5.55 -3.29
CA ILE A 145 10.33 4.74 -2.29
C ILE A 145 11.42 3.95 -3.01
N GLY A 146 12.66 4.05 -2.54
CA GLY A 146 13.78 3.31 -3.11
C GLY A 146 15.11 3.75 -2.52
N SER A 147 16.12 2.86 -2.54
CA SER A 147 17.41 3.06 -1.88
C SER A 147 18.25 4.23 -2.42
N LYS A 148 17.89 4.77 -3.59
CA LYS A 148 18.57 5.91 -4.22
C LYS A 148 17.88 7.25 -3.96
N PHE A 149 16.80 7.24 -3.21
CA PHE A 149 15.96 8.40 -2.90
C PHE A 149 15.98 8.67 -1.39
N LEU A 150 15.41 9.81 -0.98
CA LEU A 150 15.26 10.13 0.43
C LEU A 150 14.44 9.07 1.15
N VAL A 151 14.79 8.82 2.41
CA VAL A 151 14.02 7.91 3.28
C VAL A 151 12.61 8.45 3.47
N LYS A 152 11.63 7.57 3.38
CA LYS A 152 10.21 7.89 3.59
C LYS A 152 9.72 7.23 4.86
N ILE A 153 8.87 7.95 5.57
CA ILE A 153 8.25 7.49 6.83
C ILE A 153 6.83 7.03 6.54
N ASN A 154 6.58 5.76 6.77
CA ASN A 154 5.21 5.23 6.78
C ASN A 154 4.58 5.42 8.16
N THR A 155 3.38 5.95 8.22
CA THR A 155 2.59 6.11 9.44
C THR A 155 1.37 5.19 9.41
N ASN A 156 0.95 4.72 10.59
CA ASN A 156 -0.18 3.81 10.73
C ASN A 156 -1.31 4.46 11.51
N ILE A 157 -2.51 4.37 10.98
CA ILE A 157 -3.76 4.73 11.67
C ILE A 157 -4.75 3.57 11.55
N GLY A 158 -5.91 3.70 12.15
CA GLY A 158 -7.00 2.71 12.00
C GLY A 158 -7.93 2.72 13.20
N ASN A 159 -9.21 2.53 12.91
CA ASN A 159 -10.22 2.32 13.93
C ASN A 159 -10.19 0.88 14.45
N SER A 160 -10.75 0.68 15.63
CA SER A 160 -10.94 -0.64 16.22
C SER A 160 -12.39 -0.80 16.73
N ALA A 161 -12.76 -2.01 17.11
CA ALA A 161 -14.08 -2.26 17.71
C ALA A 161 -14.32 -1.48 19.02
N LEU A 162 -13.26 -1.03 19.68
CA LEU A 162 -13.29 -0.38 21.00
C LEU A 162 -13.17 1.14 20.94
N SER A 163 -12.56 1.68 19.91
CA SER A 163 -12.28 3.12 19.87
C SER A 163 -12.14 3.63 18.44
N SER A 164 -12.41 4.93 18.32
CA SER A 164 -12.29 5.71 17.11
C SER A 164 -13.52 5.63 16.19
N ASP A 165 -13.71 6.69 15.44
CA ASP A 165 -14.77 6.91 14.46
C ASP A 165 -14.14 7.56 13.22
N ILE A 166 -14.94 7.82 12.19
CA ILE A 166 -14.50 8.41 10.92
C ILE A 166 -13.77 9.74 11.15
N GLU A 167 -14.33 10.61 11.99
CA GLU A 167 -13.80 11.96 12.22
C GLU A 167 -12.42 11.90 12.88
N LYS A 168 -12.24 11.03 13.87
CA LYS A 168 -10.94 10.82 14.53
C LYS A 168 -9.90 10.18 13.62
N GLU A 169 -10.30 9.28 12.72
CA GLU A 169 -9.37 8.69 11.76
C GLU A 169 -8.90 9.73 10.74
N VAL A 170 -9.77 10.61 10.27
CA VAL A 170 -9.39 11.74 9.41
C VAL A 170 -8.46 12.70 10.18
N GLU A 171 -8.76 13.02 11.42
CA GLU A 171 -7.87 13.83 12.28
C GLU A 171 -6.49 13.21 12.42
N LYS A 172 -6.40 11.90 12.68
CA LYS A 172 -5.12 11.19 12.75
C LYS A 172 -4.35 11.24 11.42
N SER A 173 -5.04 11.13 10.29
CA SER A 173 -4.43 11.27 8.95
C SER A 173 -3.83 12.67 8.75
N VAL A 174 -4.56 13.72 9.13
CA VAL A 174 -4.07 15.11 9.08
C VAL A 174 -2.84 15.28 9.98
N TRP A 175 -2.90 14.78 11.20
CA TRP A 175 -1.75 14.84 12.13
C TRP A 175 -0.53 14.07 11.60
N SER A 176 -0.75 12.88 11.02
CA SER A 176 0.30 12.10 10.37
C SER A 176 1.05 12.92 9.33
N SER A 177 0.32 13.55 8.41
CA SER A 177 0.88 14.40 7.37
C SER A 177 1.63 15.62 7.95
N ARG A 178 1.06 16.30 8.93
CA ARG A 178 1.70 17.45 9.60
C ARG A 178 3.03 17.12 10.26
N TRP A 179 3.18 15.91 10.75
CA TRP A 179 4.39 15.44 11.43
C TRP A 179 5.37 14.72 10.48
N GLY A 180 5.16 14.81 9.18
CA GLY A 180 6.11 14.34 8.18
C GLY A 180 5.94 12.88 7.80
N GLY A 181 4.73 12.32 7.94
CA GLY A 181 4.40 11.03 7.33
C GLY A 181 4.41 11.15 5.81
N ASP A 182 5.21 10.33 5.14
CA ASP A 182 5.34 10.31 3.67
C ASP A 182 4.38 9.32 3.02
N THR A 183 3.91 8.34 3.77
CA THR A 183 2.82 7.41 3.43
C THR A 183 1.95 7.17 4.65
N LEU A 184 0.72 6.76 4.39
CA LEU A 184 -0.24 6.43 5.44
C LEU A 184 -0.79 5.03 5.21
N MET A 185 -0.83 4.19 6.26
CA MET A 185 -1.55 2.91 6.22
C MET A 185 -2.81 2.97 7.08
N ASP A 186 -3.96 2.64 6.46
CA ASP A 186 -5.20 2.37 7.17
C ASP A 186 -5.25 0.90 7.60
N LEU A 187 -5.08 0.66 8.89
CA LEU A 187 -5.14 -0.64 9.54
C LEU A 187 -6.49 -0.87 10.26
N SER A 188 -7.55 -0.23 9.81
CA SER A 188 -8.88 -0.30 10.42
C SER A 188 -9.40 -1.73 10.51
N THR A 189 -9.98 -2.06 11.67
CA THR A 189 -10.53 -3.38 12.00
C THR A 189 -11.89 -3.27 12.69
N GLY A 190 -12.39 -2.05 12.86
CA GLY A 190 -13.68 -1.75 13.48
C GLY A 190 -14.84 -1.79 12.49
N LYS A 191 -15.86 -0.99 12.76
CA LYS A 191 -17.03 -0.84 11.87
C LYS A 191 -16.80 0.25 10.82
N HIS A 192 -17.57 0.19 9.72
CA HIS A 192 -17.60 1.20 8.68
C HIS A 192 -16.24 1.46 8.01
N ILE A 193 -15.45 0.39 7.85
CA ILE A 193 -14.12 0.46 7.23
C ILE A 193 -14.20 1.10 5.83
N HIS A 194 -15.22 0.76 5.04
CA HIS A 194 -15.45 1.33 3.70
C HIS A 194 -15.55 2.86 3.74
N GLU A 195 -16.46 3.40 4.57
CA GLU A 195 -16.70 4.84 4.68
C GLU A 195 -15.50 5.54 5.32
N THR A 196 -14.92 4.97 6.37
CA THR A 196 -13.73 5.51 7.05
C THR A 196 -12.59 5.71 6.05
N ARG A 197 -12.30 4.70 5.25
CA ARG A 197 -11.23 4.76 4.23
C ARG A 197 -11.52 5.80 3.17
N GLU A 198 -12.76 5.91 2.67
CA GLU A 198 -13.13 6.93 1.70
C GLU A 198 -12.84 8.35 2.23
N TRP A 199 -13.23 8.64 3.46
CA TRP A 199 -12.94 9.92 4.11
C TRP A 199 -11.45 10.17 4.28
N ILE A 200 -10.68 9.15 4.65
CA ILE A 200 -9.23 9.27 4.79
C ILE A 200 -8.59 9.58 3.43
N ILE A 201 -8.88 8.79 2.40
CA ILE A 201 -8.29 8.97 1.06
C ILE A 201 -8.54 10.35 0.51
N ARG A 202 -9.78 10.84 0.60
CA ARG A 202 -10.15 12.19 0.10
C ARG A 202 -9.46 13.32 0.85
N ASN A 203 -8.92 13.07 2.04
CA ASN A 203 -8.21 14.03 2.87
C ASN A 203 -6.71 13.71 3.05
N CYS A 204 -6.17 12.75 2.30
CA CYS A 204 -4.79 12.32 2.43
C CYS A 204 -3.93 12.85 1.26
N PRO A 205 -2.93 13.69 1.53
CA PRO A 205 -2.06 14.23 0.48
C PRO A 205 -0.92 13.31 0.09
N VAL A 206 -0.79 12.16 0.76
CA VAL A 206 0.29 11.18 0.57
C VAL A 206 -0.28 9.85 0.11
N PRO A 207 0.51 8.97 -0.54
CA PRO A 207 0.06 7.63 -0.89
C PRO A 207 -0.46 6.86 0.32
N MET A 208 -1.59 6.20 0.14
CA MET A 208 -2.26 5.45 1.19
C MET A 208 -2.23 3.95 0.91
N GLY A 209 -1.82 3.19 1.93
CA GLY A 209 -1.84 1.73 1.94
C GLY A 209 -2.91 1.15 2.84
N SER A 210 -3.20 -0.13 2.66
CA SER A 210 -4.09 -0.90 3.51
C SER A 210 -3.69 -2.36 3.60
N VAL A 211 -4.35 -3.10 4.49
CA VAL A 211 -4.23 -4.56 4.63
C VAL A 211 -5.59 -5.18 4.32
N PRO A 212 -5.88 -5.54 3.04
CA PRO A 212 -7.23 -5.92 2.61
C PRO A 212 -7.84 -7.09 3.39
N VAL A 213 -7.02 -8.01 3.88
CA VAL A 213 -7.49 -9.16 4.68
C VAL A 213 -8.17 -8.73 5.98
N TYR A 214 -7.90 -7.54 6.52
CA TYR A 214 -8.58 -7.05 7.72
C TYR A 214 -10.04 -6.73 7.45
N GLN A 215 -10.33 -6.06 6.33
CA GLN A 215 -11.70 -5.80 5.92
C GLN A 215 -12.40 -7.07 5.41
N ALA A 216 -11.70 -7.94 4.69
CA ALA A 216 -12.26 -9.23 4.30
C ALA A 216 -12.68 -10.05 5.54
N LEU A 217 -11.87 -10.00 6.61
CA LEU A 217 -12.19 -10.65 7.89
C LEU A 217 -13.43 -10.02 8.57
N GLU A 218 -13.57 -8.69 8.50
CA GLU A 218 -14.78 -7.99 9.01
C GLU A 218 -16.04 -8.45 8.26
N LYS A 219 -15.97 -8.61 6.93
CA LYS A 219 -17.09 -9.09 6.08
C LYS A 219 -17.57 -10.50 6.47
N VAL A 220 -16.71 -11.32 7.07
CA VAL A 220 -17.04 -12.65 7.60
C VAL A 220 -17.17 -12.70 9.13
N ASN A 221 -17.48 -11.55 9.76
CA ASN A 221 -17.69 -11.41 11.19
C ASN A 221 -16.51 -11.91 12.06
N GLY A 222 -15.29 -11.73 11.59
CA GLY A 222 -14.06 -12.07 12.31
C GLY A 222 -13.67 -13.55 12.29
N LYS A 223 -14.33 -14.37 11.49
CA LYS A 223 -14.03 -15.81 11.37
C LYS A 223 -13.07 -16.03 10.21
N ALA A 224 -11.78 -16.23 10.51
CA ALA A 224 -10.76 -16.41 9.48
C ALA A 224 -11.04 -17.61 8.57
N GLU A 225 -11.61 -18.68 9.13
CA GLU A 225 -12.01 -19.91 8.42
C GLU A 225 -13.11 -19.69 7.38
N ASP A 226 -13.91 -18.63 7.50
CA ASP A 226 -14.98 -18.30 6.54
C ASP A 226 -14.49 -17.40 5.39
N LEU A 227 -13.20 -17.01 5.37
CA LEU A 227 -12.63 -16.26 4.26
C LEU A 227 -12.59 -17.11 2.98
N THR A 228 -12.98 -16.49 1.86
CA THR A 228 -12.86 -17.08 0.53
C THR A 228 -12.11 -16.16 -0.43
N TRP A 229 -11.62 -16.74 -1.51
CA TRP A 229 -11.00 -15.97 -2.59
C TRP A 229 -11.95 -14.89 -3.15
N GLU A 230 -13.22 -15.22 -3.34
CA GLU A 230 -14.22 -14.29 -3.90
C GLU A 230 -14.43 -13.07 -3.01
N ILE A 231 -14.54 -13.27 -1.69
CA ILE A 231 -14.66 -12.16 -0.71
C ILE A 231 -13.42 -11.30 -0.73
N PHE A 232 -12.24 -11.92 -0.77
CA PHE A 232 -10.97 -11.20 -0.81
C PHE A 232 -10.80 -10.44 -2.13
N LYS A 233 -11.10 -11.07 -3.27
CA LYS A 233 -11.06 -10.46 -4.59
C LYS A 233 -11.98 -9.23 -4.70
N ASP A 234 -13.23 -9.35 -4.24
CA ASP A 234 -14.15 -8.21 -4.21
C ASP A 234 -13.65 -7.07 -3.29
N THR A 235 -12.98 -7.44 -2.18
CA THR A 235 -12.35 -6.45 -1.28
C THR A 235 -11.19 -5.72 -1.97
N LEU A 236 -10.37 -6.40 -2.77
CA LEU A 236 -9.33 -5.76 -3.57
C LEU A 236 -9.93 -4.78 -4.58
N ILE A 237 -10.97 -5.21 -5.32
CA ILE A 237 -11.66 -4.35 -6.30
C ILE A 237 -12.20 -3.10 -5.61
N GLU A 238 -12.93 -3.27 -4.52
CA GLU A 238 -13.47 -2.18 -3.70
C GLU A 238 -12.39 -1.15 -3.36
N GLN A 239 -11.27 -1.60 -2.82
CA GLN A 239 -10.21 -0.72 -2.35
C GLN A 239 -9.41 -0.08 -3.49
N CYS A 240 -9.21 -0.79 -4.61
CA CYS A 240 -8.64 -0.20 -5.83
C CYS A 240 -9.52 0.94 -6.37
N GLU A 241 -10.83 0.73 -6.40
CA GLU A 241 -11.81 1.71 -6.88
C GLU A 241 -11.95 2.91 -5.95
N GLN A 242 -11.72 2.75 -4.65
CA GLN A 242 -11.66 3.87 -3.70
C GLN A 242 -10.38 4.70 -3.84
N GLY A 243 -9.27 4.09 -4.26
CA GLY A 243 -8.02 4.80 -4.49
C GLY A 243 -6.86 4.41 -3.56
N VAL A 244 -6.91 3.24 -2.94
CA VAL A 244 -5.74 2.73 -2.19
C VAL A 244 -4.56 2.54 -3.14
N ASP A 245 -3.39 3.07 -2.77
CA ASP A 245 -2.20 3.12 -3.63
C ASP A 245 -1.33 1.87 -3.53
N TYR A 246 -1.36 1.17 -2.40
CA TYR A 246 -0.64 -0.09 -2.21
C TYR A 246 -1.30 -1.00 -1.18
N PHE A 247 -1.14 -2.30 -1.34
CA PHE A 247 -1.70 -3.30 -0.44
C PHE A 247 -0.62 -4.13 0.25
N THR A 248 -0.72 -4.29 1.57
CA THR A 248 0.04 -5.33 2.26
C THR A 248 -0.68 -6.66 2.13
N ILE A 249 -0.02 -7.64 1.48
CA ILE A 249 -0.55 -8.97 1.19
C ILE A 249 0.40 -10.04 1.72
N HIS A 250 -0.07 -10.84 2.68
CA HIS A 250 0.73 -11.89 3.36
C HIS A 250 0.73 -13.20 2.56
N ALA A 251 1.14 -13.13 1.29
CA ALA A 251 1.18 -14.28 0.40
C ALA A 251 2.41 -15.18 0.58
N GLY A 252 3.46 -14.68 1.23
CA GLY A 252 4.72 -15.42 1.45
C GLY A 252 4.62 -16.49 2.52
N LEU A 253 3.62 -16.42 3.41
CA LEU A 253 3.38 -17.42 4.44
C LEU A 253 2.74 -18.67 3.82
N LEU A 254 3.47 -19.80 3.81
CA LEU A 254 3.03 -21.07 3.27
C LEU A 254 2.77 -22.11 4.38
N GLN A 255 1.97 -23.12 4.07
CA GLN A 255 1.66 -24.22 4.98
C GLN A 255 2.92 -24.87 5.57
N LYS A 256 3.97 -25.06 4.76
CA LYS A 256 5.26 -25.63 5.17
C LYS A 256 5.99 -24.83 6.26
N HIS A 257 5.69 -23.53 6.41
CA HIS A 257 6.36 -22.66 7.38
C HIS A 257 5.72 -22.70 8.78
N ILE A 258 4.47 -23.14 8.90
CA ILE A 258 3.71 -23.13 10.17
C ILE A 258 4.40 -23.96 11.26
N PRO A 259 4.94 -25.18 11.00
CA PRO A 259 5.64 -25.96 12.02
C PRO A 259 6.88 -25.27 12.60
N TYR A 260 7.57 -24.44 11.82
CA TYR A 260 8.70 -23.66 12.30
C TYR A 260 8.25 -22.52 13.22
N ALA A 261 7.21 -21.78 12.81
CA ALA A 261 6.65 -20.71 13.63
C ALA A 261 6.06 -21.22 14.96
N ALA A 262 5.56 -22.45 15.01
CA ALA A 262 5.04 -23.06 16.23
C ALA A 262 6.13 -23.33 17.30
N LYS A 263 7.40 -23.37 16.91
CA LYS A 263 8.54 -23.55 17.83
C LYS A 263 9.04 -22.24 18.46
N ARG A 264 8.55 -21.09 17.98
CA ARG A 264 9.00 -19.77 18.39
C ARG A 264 8.56 -19.43 19.81
N LEU A 265 9.34 -18.60 20.48
CA LEU A 265 8.99 -18.04 21.79
C LEU A 265 7.71 -17.17 21.70
N THR A 266 7.56 -16.39 20.64
CA THR A 266 6.42 -15.48 20.46
C THR A 266 5.40 -15.96 19.42
N GLY A 267 5.63 -17.10 18.77
CA GLY A 267 4.74 -17.61 17.72
C GLY A 267 4.64 -16.68 16.49
N ILE A 268 3.43 -16.45 16.00
CA ILE A 268 3.13 -15.55 14.88
C ILE A 268 2.55 -14.24 15.42
N VAL A 269 3.33 -13.17 15.39
CA VAL A 269 2.93 -11.85 15.91
C VAL A 269 2.27 -10.95 14.86
N SER A 270 2.46 -11.25 13.57
CA SER A 270 1.76 -10.56 12.49
C SER A 270 0.27 -10.87 12.54
N ARG A 271 -0.58 -9.83 12.56
CA ARG A 271 -2.03 -10.03 12.52
C ARG A 271 -2.47 -10.70 11.21
N GLY A 272 -2.00 -10.20 10.05
CA GLY A 272 -2.30 -10.82 8.76
C GLY A 272 -1.73 -12.23 8.66
N GLY A 273 -0.50 -12.44 9.12
CA GLY A 273 0.12 -13.77 9.19
C GLY A 273 -0.68 -14.74 10.04
N SER A 274 -1.16 -14.33 11.23
CA SER A 274 -1.95 -15.20 12.11
C SER A 274 -3.33 -15.53 11.53
N ILE A 275 -3.98 -14.60 10.82
CA ILE A 275 -5.23 -14.84 10.10
C ILE A 275 -5.03 -15.93 9.04
N MET A 276 -4.00 -15.78 8.21
CA MET A 276 -3.70 -16.75 7.15
C MET A 276 -3.25 -18.10 7.71
N ALA A 277 -2.42 -18.13 8.75
CA ALA A 277 -2.03 -19.37 9.40
C ALA A 277 -3.24 -20.13 9.98
N LYS A 278 -4.21 -19.41 10.59
CA LYS A 278 -5.46 -20.00 11.06
C LYS A 278 -6.27 -20.57 9.91
N TRP A 279 -6.41 -19.84 8.80
CA TRP A 279 -7.11 -20.30 7.61
C TRP A 279 -6.49 -21.58 7.02
N ILE A 280 -5.16 -21.57 6.81
CA ILE A 280 -4.38 -22.71 6.30
C ILE A 280 -4.60 -23.95 7.18
N THR A 281 -4.51 -23.77 8.50
CA THR A 281 -4.66 -24.86 9.48
C THR A 281 -6.09 -25.40 9.47
N ALA A 282 -7.10 -24.54 9.42
CA ALA A 282 -8.51 -24.95 9.45
C ALA A 282 -8.91 -25.75 8.20
N HIS A 283 -8.39 -25.35 7.02
CA HIS A 283 -8.72 -25.98 5.74
C HIS A 283 -7.74 -27.09 5.33
N ASN A 284 -6.59 -27.17 5.99
CA ASN A 284 -5.47 -28.02 5.55
C ASN A 284 -5.13 -27.81 4.07
N GLN A 285 -5.14 -26.55 3.63
CA GLN A 285 -4.86 -26.11 2.26
C GLN A 285 -3.80 -25.03 2.27
N GLU A 286 -3.13 -24.82 1.12
CA GLU A 286 -2.17 -23.75 0.96
C GLU A 286 -2.85 -22.38 0.98
N ASN A 287 -2.12 -21.37 1.43
CA ASN A 287 -2.52 -19.97 1.49
C ASN A 287 -3.16 -19.50 0.17
N PHE A 288 -4.45 -19.16 0.18
CA PHE A 288 -5.12 -18.74 -1.03
C PHE A 288 -4.57 -17.44 -1.62
N LEU A 289 -3.93 -16.58 -0.82
CA LEU A 289 -3.25 -15.40 -1.32
C LEU A 289 -2.02 -15.76 -2.17
N TYR A 290 -1.38 -16.89 -1.86
CA TYR A 290 -0.29 -17.43 -2.67
C TYR A 290 -0.83 -18.11 -3.95
N THR A 291 -1.84 -18.98 -3.82
CA THR A 291 -2.35 -19.75 -4.97
C THR A 291 -3.06 -18.89 -6.01
N HIS A 292 -3.59 -17.71 -5.62
CA HIS A 292 -4.23 -16.73 -6.52
C HIS A 292 -3.35 -15.49 -6.76
N PHE A 293 -2.04 -15.57 -6.52
CA PHE A 293 -1.19 -14.38 -6.60
C PHE A 293 -1.09 -13.79 -8.01
N ASP A 294 -1.13 -14.61 -9.05
CA ASP A 294 -1.22 -14.15 -10.45
C ASP A 294 -2.49 -13.32 -10.68
N GLU A 295 -3.65 -13.81 -10.24
CA GLU A 295 -4.93 -13.09 -10.37
C GLU A 295 -4.93 -11.77 -9.56
N ILE A 296 -4.28 -11.77 -8.40
CA ILE A 296 -4.07 -10.54 -7.62
C ILE A 296 -3.27 -9.54 -8.46
N CYS A 297 -2.15 -9.94 -9.02
CA CYS A 297 -1.30 -9.06 -9.83
C CYS A 297 -2.04 -8.53 -11.08
N GLU A 298 -2.77 -9.38 -11.79
CA GLU A 298 -3.60 -8.98 -12.93
C GLU A 298 -4.65 -7.93 -12.56
N LEU A 299 -5.27 -8.09 -11.38
CA LEU A 299 -6.24 -7.12 -10.88
C LEU A 299 -5.55 -5.78 -10.57
N LEU A 300 -4.47 -5.81 -9.81
CA LEU A 300 -3.78 -4.59 -9.35
C LEU A 300 -3.17 -3.80 -10.51
N ALA A 301 -2.68 -4.49 -11.54
CA ALA A 301 -2.18 -3.85 -12.76
C ALA A 301 -3.23 -2.99 -13.47
N GLN A 302 -4.53 -3.29 -13.30
CA GLN A 302 -5.61 -2.53 -13.91
C GLN A 302 -5.88 -1.19 -13.22
N TYR A 303 -5.34 -0.98 -12.02
CA TYR A 303 -5.55 0.21 -11.18
C TYR A 303 -4.23 0.88 -10.75
N ASP A 304 -3.09 0.41 -11.26
CA ASP A 304 -1.75 0.89 -10.86
C ASP A 304 -1.53 0.85 -9.33
N VAL A 305 -1.97 -0.22 -8.70
CA VAL A 305 -1.78 -0.43 -7.26
C VAL A 305 -0.54 -1.27 -7.01
N ALA A 306 0.36 -0.81 -6.13
CA ALA A 306 1.56 -1.53 -5.74
C ALA A 306 1.26 -2.61 -4.69
N ILE A 307 2.14 -3.60 -4.57
CA ILE A 307 2.08 -4.61 -3.51
C ILE A 307 3.20 -4.34 -2.50
N SER A 308 2.84 -4.30 -1.22
CA SER A 308 3.77 -4.53 -0.12
C SER A 308 3.62 -6.00 0.29
N ILE A 309 4.60 -6.85 -0.05
CA ILE A 309 4.54 -8.24 0.35
C ILE A 309 4.84 -8.31 1.86
N GLY A 310 3.80 -8.67 2.63
CA GLY A 310 3.82 -8.61 4.08
C GLY A 310 4.62 -9.74 4.70
N ASP A 311 5.40 -9.42 5.73
CA ASP A 311 6.19 -10.36 6.52
C ASP A 311 5.33 -11.05 7.61
N GLY A 312 4.45 -11.94 7.19
CA GLY A 312 3.52 -12.67 8.07
C GLY A 312 4.24 -13.48 9.15
N LEU A 313 5.48 -13.88 8.89
CA LEU A 313 6.33 -14.64 9.80
C LEU A 313 7.52 -13.83 10.35
N ARG A 314 7.41 -12.49 10.39
CA ARG A 314 8.41 -11.68 11.10
C ARG A 314 8.54 -12.13 12.56
N PRO A 315 9.75 -12.12 13.15
CA PRO A 315 9.93 -12.46 14.56
C PRO A 315 9.29 -11.40 15.46
N GLY A 316 8.70 -11.85 16.57
CA GLY A 316 8.15 -10.97 17.60
C GLY A 316 9.16 -10.67 18.73
N SER A 317 10.32 -11.30 18.69
CA SER A 317 11.40 -11.10 19.64
C SER A 317 12.76 -11.30 18.96
N ILE A 318 13.81 -10.76 19.56
CA ILE A 318 15.18 -10.97 19.09
C ILE A 318 15.63 -12.44 19.19
N HIS A 319 14.96 -13.23 20.03
CA HIS A 319 15.23 -14.68 20.17
C HIS A 319 14.86 -15.44 18.88
N ASP A 320 13.74 -15.07 18.27
CA ASP A 320 13.18 -15.75 17.09
C ASP A 320 13.73 -15.18 15.76
N ALA A 321 14.61 -14.15 15.85
CA ALA A 321 15.13 -13.47 14.66
C ALA A 321 16.04 -14.37 13.82
N ASN A 322 15.89 -14.28 12.49
CA ASN A 322 16.64 -15.04 11.50
C ASN A 322 16.42 -16.55 11.58
N ASP A 323 15.23 -16.97 12.01
CA ASP A 323 14.88 -18.39 12.06
C ASP A 323 14.42 -18.94 10.71
N GLU A 324 14.15 -20.25 10.68
CA GLU A 324 13.70 -20.96 9.47
C GLU A 324 12.33 -20.45 8.95
N ALA A 325 11.44 -20.00 9.85
CA ALA A 325 10.13 -19.47 9.47
C ALA A 325 10.27 -18.13 8.75
N GLN A 326 11.07 -17.20 9.29
CA GLN A 326 11.31 -15.89 8.71
C GLN A 326 12.00 -16.02 7.34
N PHE A 327 13.08 -16.79 7.26
CA PHE A 327 13.84 -16.89 6.02
C PHE A 327 13.12 -17.74 4.96
N GLY A 328 12.34 -18.75 5.35
CA GLY A 328 11.51 -19.50 4.42
C GLY A 328 10.42 -18.65 3.78
N GLU A 329 9.78 -17.76 4.56
CA GLU A 329 8.86 -16.76 4.00
C GLU A 329 9.57 -15.77 3.07
N LEU A 330 10.76 -15.27 3.45
CA LEU A 330 11.54 -14.33 2.65
C LEU A 330 11.89 -14.91 1.27
N GLU A 331 12.25 -16.19 1.18
CA GLU A 331 12.50 -16.85 -0.10
C GLU A 331 11.24 -16.86 -0.99
N THR A 332 10.08 -17.16 -0.40
CA THR A 332 8.80 -17.09 -1.11
C THR A 332 8.46 -15.66 -1.54
N MET A 333 8.74 -14.66 -0.71
CA MET A 333 8.54 -13.24 -1.08
C MET A 333 9.38 -12.86 -2.30
N GLY A 334 10.60 -13.38 -2.43
CA GLY A 334 11.45 -13.19 -3.61
C GLY A 334 10.88 -13.83 -4.88
N GLU A 335 10.26 -15.01 -4.77
CA GLU A 335 9.56 -15.66 -5.89
C GLU A 335 8.35 -14.84 -6.33
N LEU A 336 7.55 -14.38 -5.38
CA LEU A 336 6.37 -13.55 -5.62
C LEU A 336 6.72 -12.18 -6.22
N THR A 337 7.85 -11.61 -5.84
CA THR A 337 8.36 -10.36 -6.42
C THR A 337 8.57 -10.51 -7.93
N LYS A 338 9.24 -11.57 -8.36
CA LYS A 338 9.47 -11.85 -9.78
C LYS A 338 8.16 -12.08 -10.54
N LEU A 339 7.19 -12.71 -9.89
CA LEU A 339 5.87 -12.93 -10.47
C LEU A 339 5.12 -11.60 -10.65
N ALA A 340 5.08 -10.74 -9.63
CA ALA A 340 4.48 -9.41 -9.72
C ALA A 340 5.11 -8.55 -10.84
N TRP A 341 6.43 -8.60 -11.01
CA TRP A 341 7.13 -7.88 -12.07
C TRP A 341 6.80 -8.37 -13.48
N LYS A 342 6.39 -9.63 -13.66
CA LYS A 342 5.86 -10.12 -14.96
C LYS A 342 4.55 -9.43 -15.33
N HIS A 343 3.73 -9.09 -14.33
CA HIS A 343 2.48 -8.33 -14.50
C HIS A 343 2.71 -6.81 -14.44
N ASN A 344 3.96 -6.35 -14.40
CA ASN A 344 4.30 -4.94 -14.24
C ASN A 344 3.73 -4.28 -12.98
N VAL A 345 3.53 -5.04 -11.92
CA VAL A 345 3.14 -4.55 -10.60
C VAL A 345 4.37 -4.21 -9.78
N GLN A 346 4.40 -3.01 -9.21
CA GLN A 346 5.47 -2.53 -8.35
C GLN A 346 5.41 -3.23 -6.99
N VAL A 347 6.57 -3.56 -6.41
CA VAL A 347 6.66 -4.35 -5.17
C VAL A 347 7.51 -3.64 -4.13
N LEU A 348 7.01 -3.62 -2.89
CA LEU A 348 7.72 -3.35 -1.65
C LEU A 348 7.86 -4.67 -0.88
N ILE A 349 8.97 -4.85 -0.17
CA ILE A 349 9.19 -6.01 0.70
C ILE A 349 9.25 -5.54 2.14
N GLU A 350 8.35 -6.07 2.97
CA GLU A 350 8.41 -5.82 4.40
C GLU A 350 9.57 -6.59 5.04
N GLY A 351 10.18 -6.01 6.05
CA GLY A 351 11.25 -6.61 6.82
C GLY A 351 11.02 -6.48 8.33
N PRO A 352 11.64 -7.34 9.15
CA PRO A 352 11.39 -7.41 10.57
C PRO A 352 11.98 -6.23 11.35
N GLY A 353 11.27 -5.81 12.42
CA GLY A 353 11.76 -4.83 13.38
C GLY A 353 12.53 -5.42 14.57
N HIS A 354 12.31 -6.71 14.89
CA HIS A 354 12.92 -7.37 16.06
C HIS A 354 14.14 -8.20 15.65
N VAL A 355 15.18 -7.53 15.19
CA VAL A 355 16.49 -8.17 14.84
C VAL A 355 17.57 -7.62 15.74
N PRO A 356 18.40 -8.50 16.38
CA PRO A 356 19.58 -8.03 17.16
C PRO A 356 20.51 -7.21 16.29
N MET A 357 21.09 -6.12 16.85
CA MET A 357 21.91 -5.17 16.09
C MET A 357 23.01 -5.85 15.29
N HIS A 358 23.67 -6.85 15.85
CA HIS A 358 24.76 -7.59 15.18
C HIS A 358 24.29 -8.47 14.00
N LYS A 359 22.98 -8.75 13.88
CA LYS A 359 22.37 -9.54 12.79
C LYS A 359 21.69 -8.68 11.72
N ILE A 360 21.60 -7.37 11.90
CA ILE A 360 20.90 -6.47 10.95
C ILE A 360 21.54 -6.59 9.55
N LYS A 361 22.87 -6.57 9.48
CA LYS A 361 23.59 -6.65 8.21
C LYS A 361 23.26 -7.94 7.47
N GLU A 362 23.38 -9.09 8.13
CA GLU A 362 23.05 -10.41 7.59
C GLU A 362 21.60 -10.47 7.08
N ASN A 363 20.66 -9.95 7.89
CA ASN A 363 19.24 -9.92 7.54
C ASN A 363 18.98 -9.10 6.27
N MET A 364 19.55 -7.90 6.19
CA MET A 364 19.41 -7.02 5.04
C MET A 364 20.09 -7.55 3.77
N GLU A 365 21.28 -8.11 3.89
CA GLU A 365 22.00 -8.71 2.76
C GLU A 365 21.19 -9.88 2.19
N ARG A 366 20.59 -10.71 3.05
CA ARG A 366 19.75 -11.82 2.63
C ARG A 366 18.44 -11.35 1.99
N GLN A 367 17.82 -10.30 2.51
CA GLN A 367 16.64 -9.71 1.91
C GLN A 367 16.93 -9.15 0.52
N ILE A 368 18.02 -8.43 0.34
CA ILE A 368 18.45 -7.90 -0.96
C ILE A 368 18.78 -9.05 -1.93
N GLU A 369 19.49 -10.09 -1.46
CA GLU A 369 19.84 -11.24 -2.30
C GLU A 369 18.61 -12.00 -2.82
N LYS A 370 17.58 -12.19 -1.98
CA LYS A 370 16.41 -13.01 -2.30
C LYS A 370 15.32 -12.22 -3.01
N CYS A 371 15.14 -10.94 -2.65
CA CYS A 371 14.01 -10.14 -3.13
C CYS A 371 14.41 -9.05 -4.13
N HIS A 372 15.70 -8.87 -4.42
CA HIS A 372 16.28 -7.91 -5.41
C HIS A 372 16.26 -6.45 -4.94
#